data_df972b9096e5396e52f94c9d82e1c205
#
_entry.id   df972b9096e5396e52f94c9d82e1c205
#
_cell.length_a   1.000
_cell.length_b   1.000
_cell.length_c   1.000
_cell.angle_alpha   90.00
_cell.angle_beta   90.00
_cell.angle_gamma   90.00
#
_symmetry.space_group_name_H-M   'P 1'
#
loop_
_entity.id
_entity.type
_entity.pdbx_description
1 polymer ?
#
loop_
_entity_poly.entity_id
_entity_poly.type
_entity_poly.pdbx_seq_one_letter_code
_entity_poly.pdbx_strand_id
1 'polypeptide(L)'
;MILTRTYERDYSGLVTKINRPGGRYTRYCYDKLGRVIRTDYYDKTYENFTYNKNGALIEVENQYGKVKFERDSLGRITKEWQGRHWISNQYDELGNCIQTVSSFGANILTSRNEMGQTTQVAAYLDKEKPWVSRMEYNALGQETQRLFSNNICSAWDYDKAGRPIFHEVSNQRSKADAAHQGIFGNVVGWSDTLRRHRYEWDVNYQLKEYILSVSYTHLRAHETAANL
;
A
#
# COMPACT_ATOMS: atom_id res chain seq x y z
N MET A 1 -21.83 -37.24 1.20
CA MET A 1 -21.44 -36.98 -0.20
C MET A 1 -19.94 -36.97 -0.27
N ILE A 2 -19.30 -37.87 -1.01
CA ILE A 2 -17.84 -37.91 -1.16
C ILE A 2 -17.50 -37.06 -2.39
N LEU A 3 -16.69 -36.02 -2.19
CA LEU A 3 -16.18 -35.16 -3.27
C LEU A 3 -14.78 -35.66 -3.67
N THR A 4 -14.63 -36.22 -4.85
CA THR A 4 -13.37 -36.78 -5.34
C THR A 4 -12.70 -35.80 -6.28
N ARG A 5 -11.36 -35.62 -6.10
CA ARG A 5 -10.47 -34.91 -7.02
C ARG A 5 -9.46 -35.88 -7.56
N THR A 6 -9.26 -35.92 -8.88
CA THR A 6 -8.28 -36.78 -9.54
C THR A 6 -7.26 -35.96 -10.34
N TYR A 7 -6.07 -36.52 -10.51
CA TYR A 7 -4.94 -35.87 -11.14
C TYR A 7 -4.43 -36.73 -12.28
N GLU A 8 -4.29 -36.16 -13.47
CA GLU A 8 -3.56 -36.76 -14.59
C GLU A 8 -2.15 -36.19 -14.62
N ARG A 9 -1.15 -37.00 -14.92
CA ARG A 9 0.27 -36.60 -14.97
C ARG A 9 0.92 -37.08 -16.25
N ASP A 10 1.96 -36.35 -16.69
CA ASP A 10 2.82 -36.79 -17.78
C ASP A 10 3.90 -37.77 -17.30
N TYR A 11 4.76 -38.20 -18.23
CA TYR A 11 5.88 -39.11 -17.93
C TYR A 11 6.94 -38.52 -16.99
N SER A 12 6.99 -37.18 -16.86
CA SER A 12 7.89 -36.46 -15.96
C SER A 12 7.27 -36.25 -14.57
N GLY A 13 6.02 -36.71 -14.37
CA GLY A 13 5.29 -36.56 -13.12
C GLY A 13 4.57 -35.22 -12.94
N LEU A 14 4.64 -34.32 -13.93
CA LEU A 14 3.93 -33.04 -13.89
C LEU A 14 2.43 -33.24 -14.04
N VAL A 15 1.62 -32.49 -13.28
CA VAL A 15 0.16 -32.57 -13.34
C VAL A 15 -0.36 -31.91 -14.59
N THR A 16 -0.84 -32.68 -15.55
CA THR A 16 -1.39 -32.17 -16.81
C THR A 16 -2.88 -31.83 -16.73
N LYS A 17 -3.59 -32.46 -15.78
CA LYS A 17 -5.00 -32.17 -15.57
C LYS A 17 -5.45 -32.45 -14.14
N ILE A 18 -6.33 -31.59 -13.61
CA ILE A 18 -7.01 -31.77 -12.35
C ILE A 18 -8.51 -31.85 -12.65
N ASN A 19 -9.13 -33.00 -12.35
CA ASN A 19 -10.58 -33.18 -12.43
C ASN A 19 -11.20 -32.89 -11.07
N ARG A 20 -12.31 -32.14 -11.04
CA ARG A 20 -13.06 -31.75 -9.85
C ARG A 20 -14.50 -32.22 -9.94
N PRO A 21 -15.22 -32.32 -8.82
CA PRO A 21 -16.65 -32.66 -8.82
C PRO A 21 -17.46 -31.74 -9.73
N GLY A 22 -18.52 -32.27 -10.34
CA GLY A 22 -19.38 -31.53 -11.24
C GLY A 22 -18.81 -31.34 -12.65
N GLY A 23 -17.88 -32.19 -13.08
CA GLY A 23 -17.30 -32.17 -14.43
C GLY A 23 -16.32 -31.02 -14.68
N ARG A 24 -15.98 -30.26 -13.65
CA ARG A 24 -15.01 -29.17 -13.75
C ARG A 24 -13.61 -29.73 -13.87
N TYR A 25 -12.77 -29.10 -14.69
CA TYR A 25 -11.37 -29.46 -14.81
C TYR A 25 -10.50 -28.22 -14.99
N THR A 26 -9.20 -28.38 -14.70
CA THR A 26 -8.12 -27.46 -15.11
C THR A 26 -7.06 -28.29 -15.80
N ARG A 27 -6.63 -27.89 -17.00
CA ARG A 27 -5.56 -28.53 -17.77
C ARG A 27 -4.36 -27.60 -17.84
N TYR A 28 -3.16 -28.18 -17.75
CA TYR A 28 -1.89 -27.46 -17.81
C TYR A 28 -1.03 -27.95 -18.98
N CYS A 29 -0.40 -27.00 -19.68
CA CYS A 29 0.67 -27.29 -20.63
C CYS A 29 1.97 -26.71 -20.10
N TYR A 30 3.06 -27.41 -20.34
CA TYR A 30 4.38 -27.06 -19.84
C TYR A 30 5.38 -26.88 -20.98
N ASP A 31 6.40 -26.05 -20.74
CA ASP A 31 7.56 -25.99 -21.60
C ASP A 31 8.57 -27.11 -21.23
N LYS A 32 9.70 -27.15 -21.96
CA LYS A 32 10.76 -28.15 -21.74
C LYS A 32 11.45 -28.05 -20.37
N LEU A 33 11.27 -26.94 -19.67
CA LEU A 33 11.82 -26.70 -18.32
C LEU A 33 10.79 -26.99 -17.21
N GLY A 34 9.59 -27.49 -17.56
CA GLY A 34 8.53 -27.81 -16.59
C GLY A 34 7.74 -26.58 -16.10
N ARG A 35 7.85 -25.43 -16.78
CA ARG A 35 7.09 -24.23 -16.42
C ARG A 35 5.75 -24.24 -17.15
N VAL A 36 4.67 -23.85 -16.46
CA VAL A 36 3.34 -23.73 -17.05
C VAL A 36 3.36 -22.63 -18.12
N ILE A 37 3.05 -22.96 -19.37
CA ILE A 37 2.92 -22.01 -20.47
C ILE A 37 1.46 -21.76 -20.86
N ARG A 38 0.55 -22.66 -20.44
CA ARG A 38 -0.89 -22.51 -20.67
C ARG A 38 -1.69 -23.25 -19.62
N THR A 39 -2.77 -22.61 -19.18
CA THR A 39 -3.82 -23.21 -18.34
C THR A 39 -5.15 -23.09 -19.07
N ASP A 40 -5.87 -24.22 -19.25
CA ASP A 40 -7.23 -24.26 -19.80
C ASP A 40 -8.21 -24.65 -18.69
N TYR A 41 -9.34 -23.94 -18.60
CA TYR A 41 -10.41 -24.18 -17.66
C TYR A 41 -11.64 -24.85 -18.32
N TYR A 42 -12.46 -25.51 -17.53
CA TYR A 42 -13.65 -26.23 -17.98
C TYR A 42 -14.67 -25.34 -18.70
N ASP A 43 -14.72 -24.04 -18.39
CA ASP A 43 -15.61 -23.04 -18.98
C ASP A 43 -15.07 -22.45 -20.29
N LYS A 44 -14.01 -23.06 -20.87
CA LYS A 44 -13.31 -22.66 -22.08
C LYS A 44 -12.49 -21.37 -21.95
N THR A 45 -12.34 -20.84 -20.74
CA THR A 45 -11.38 -19.77 -20.47
C THR A 45 -9.97 -20.33 -20.44
N TYR A 46 -8.97 -19.48 -20.65
CA TYR A 46 -7.57 -19.89 -20.66
C TYR A 46 -6.66 -18.78 -20.13
N GLU A 47 -5.44 -19.17 -19.78
CA GLU A 47 -4.32 -18.28 -19.46
C GLU A 47 -3.07 -18.79 -20.19
N ASN A 48 -2.35 -17.90 -20.89
CA ASN A 48 -1.05 -18.15 -21.49
C ASN A 48 0.03 -17.42 -20.70
N PHE A 49 1.19 -18.04 -20.53
CA PHE A 49 2.32 -17.52 -19.81
C PHE A 49 3.57 -17.53 -20.68
N THR A 50 4.28 -16.42 -20.76
CA THR A 50 5.54 -16.31 -21.50
C THR A 50 6.66 -15.94 -20.55
N TYR A 51 7.80 -16.62 -20.70
CA TYR A 51 8.97 -16.44 -19.86
C TYR A 51 10.17 -15.98 -20.69
N ASN A 52 11.05 -15.20 -20.09
CA ASN A 52 12.32 -14.85 -20.68
C ASN A 52 13.35 -16.01 -20.55
N LYS A 53 14.54 -15.81 -21.11
CA LYS A 53 15.63 -16.81 -21.08
C LYS A 53 16.08 -17.13 -19.64
N ASN A 54 15.93 -16.21 -18.71
CA ASN A 54 16.29 -16.37 -17.29
C ASN A 54 15.17 -17.04 -16.46
N GLY A 55 14.04 -17.42 -17.10
CA GLY A 55 12.90 -18.04 -16.42
C GLY A 55 11.93 -17.08 -15.76
N ALA A 56 12.13 -15.77 -15.86
CA ALA A 56 11.19 -14.81 -15.32
C ALA A 56 9.98 -14.62 -16.22
N LEU A 57 8.77 -14.55 -15.63
CA LEU A 57 7.52 -14.29 -16.32
C LEU A 57 7.54 -12.86 -16.91
N ILE A 58 7.28 -12.74 -18.23
CA ILE A 58 7.28 -11.46 -18.96
C ILE A 58 5.94 -11.13 -19.60
N GLU A 59 5.04 -12.11 -19.76
CA GLU A 59 3.71 -11.86 -20.31
C GLU A 59 2.72 -12.89 -19.78
N VAL A 60 1.51 -12.42 -19.45
CA VAL A 60 0.32 -13.24 -19.18
C VAL A 60 -0.82 -12.74 -20.05
N GLU A 61 -1.52 -13.65 -20.70
CA GLU A 61 -2.63 -13.33 -21.61
C GLU A 61 -3.81 -14.27 -21.36
N ASN A 62 -5.01 -13.74 -21.38
CA ASN A 62 -6.25 -14.49 -21.44
C ASN A 62 -7.20 -13.86 -22.48
N GLN A 63 -8.42 -14.39 -22.61
CA GLN A 63 -9.41 -13.87 -23.57
C GLN A 63 -9.86 -12.43 -23.27
N TYR A 64 -9.58 -11.88 -22.10
CA TYR A 64 -10.01 -10.53 -21.68
C TYR A 64 -8.90 -9.49 -21.81
N GLY A 65 -7.64 -9.92 -21.82
CA GLY A 65 -6.54 -8.98 -21.89
C GLY A 65 -5.17 -9.60 -21.74
N LYS A 66 -4.19 -8.72 -21.79
CA LYS A 66 -2.77 -9.05 -21.73
C LYS A 66 -2.06 -8.14 -20.75
N VAL A 67 -1.22 -8.74 -19.90
CA VAL A 67 -0.30 -8.05 -18.99
C VAL A 67 1.13 -8.38 -19.45
N LYS A 68 1.98 -7.37 -19.56
CA LYS A 68 3.41 -7.53 -19.88
C LYS A 68 4.27 -6.92 -18.79
N PHE A 69 5.42 -7.52 -18.57
CA PHE A 69 6.40 -7.07 -17.58
C PHE A 69 7.75 -6.82 -18.23
N GLU A 70 8.30 -5.64 -18.02
CA GLU A 70 9.70 -5.34 -18.25
C GLU A 70 10.45 -5.49 -16.94
N ARG A 71 11.69 -5.99 -17.00
CA ARG A 71 12.50 -6.25 -15.81
C ARG A 71 13.91 -5.74 -16.01
N ASP A 72 14.55 -5.35 -14.93
CA ASP A 72 15.99 -5.06 -14.92
C ASP A 72 16.84 -6.34 -14.84
N SER A 73 18.15 -6.18 -14.81
CA SER A 73 19.11 -7.28 -14.73
C SER A 73 19.01 -8.09 -13.43
N LEU A 74 18.43 -7.53 -12.37
CA LEU A 74 18.19 -8.19 -11.09
C LEU A 74 16.82 -8.89 -11.04
N GLY A 75 16.02 -8.82 -12.13
CA GLY A 75 14.71 -9.43 -12.24
C GLY A 75 13.57 -8.61 -11.65
N ARG A 76 13.81 -7.38 -11.16
CA ARG A 76 12.78 -6.50 -10.60
C ARG A 76 11.91 -5.93 -11.72
N ILE A 77 10.61 -5.76 -11.47
CA ILE A 77 9.66 -5.22 -12.48
C ILE A 77 9.88 -3.71 -12.59
N THR A 78 10.44 -3.26 -13.72
CA THR A 78 10.62 -1.84 -14.04
C THR A 78 9.41 -1.25 -14.76
N LYS A 79 8.62 -2.08 -15.43
CA LYS A 79 7.37 -1.65 -16.06
C LYS A 79 6.38 -2.79 -16.21
N GLU A 80 5.12 -2.47 -15.94
CA GLU A 80 3.97 -3.35 -16.15
C GLU A 80 2.99 -2.68 -17.10
N TRP A 81 2.48 -3.45 -18.06
CA TRP A 81 1.49 -3.00 -19.02
C TRP A 81 0.19 -3.79 -18.88
N GLN A 82 -0.94 -3.10 -18.87
CA GLN A 82 -2.29 -3.67 -18.98
C GLN A 82 -3.00 -3.05 -20.18
N GLY A 83 -2.98 -3.73 -21.30
CA GLY A 83 -3.42 -3.17 -22.58
C GLY A 83 -2.59 -1.93 -22.94
N ARG A 84 -3.23 -0.74 -23.01
CA ARG A 84 -2.56 0.55 -23.28
C ARG A 84 -2.05 1.28 -22.05
N HIS A 85 -2.44 0.84 -20.85
CA HIS A 85 -2.05 1.46 -19.60
C HIS A 85 -0.80 0.80 -19.03
N TRP A 86 -0.02 1.58 -18.30
CA TRP A 86 1.22 1.08 -17.71
C TRP A 86 1.54 1.76 -16.38
N ILE A 87 2.32 1.05 -15.57
CA ILE A 87 3.00 1.53 -14.38
C ILE A 87 4.48 1.26 -14.56
N SER A 88 5.34 2.23 -14.19
CA SER A 88 6.80 2.11 -14.24
C SER A 88 7.40 2.40 -12.89
N ASN A 89 8.38 1.59 -12.47
CA ASN A 89 9.06 1.69 -11.19
C ASN A 89 10.57 1.93 -11.41
N GLN A 90 11.14 2.76 -10.53
CA GLN A 90 12.59 2.91 -10.38
C GLN A 90 13.01 2.43 -9.00
N TYR A 91 14.20 1.88 -8.91
CA TYR A 91 14.74 1.29 -7.71
C TYR A 91 16.09 1.89 -7.38
N ASP A 92 16.39 2.01 -6.08
CA ASP A 92 17.73 2.33 -5.61
C ASP A 92 18.67 1.10 -5.67
N GLU A 93 19.92 1.28 -5.27
CA GLU A 93 20.93 0.21 -5.25
C GLU A 93 20.61 -0.89 -4.24
N LEU A 94 19.86 -0.57 -3.18
CA LEU A 94 19.40 -1.50 -2.16
C LEU A 94 18.15 -2.30 -2.57
N GLY A 95 17.54 -1.95 -3.75
CA GLY A 95 16.35 -2.62 -4.26
C GLY A 95 15.03 -2.02 -3.79
N ASN A 96 15.04 -0.90 -3.09
CA ASN A 96 13.81 -0.21 -2.71
C ASN A 96 13.23 0.54 -3.90
N CYS A 97 11.91 0.47 -4.10
CA CYS A 97 11.22 1.32 -5.07
C CYS A 97 11.23 2.77 -4.58
N ILE A 98 11.86 3.66 -5.38
CA ILE A 98 11.99 5.11 -5.09
C ILE A 98 11.07 5.97 -5.93
N GLN A 99 10.60 5.46 -7.07
CA GLN A 99 9.63 6.16 -7.92
C GLN A 99 8.67 5.18 -8.58
N THR A 100 7.40 5.57 -8.62
CA THR A 100 6.35 4.90 -9.42
C THR A 100 5.64 5.94 -10.27
N VAL A 101 5.59 5.69 -11.58
CA VAL A 101 4.91 6.56 -12.56
C VAL A 101 3.84 5.74 -13.27
N SER A 102 2.68 6.34 -13.58
CA SER A 102 1.63 5.68 -14.32
C SER A 102 1.26 6.42 -15.61
N SER A 103 0.68 5.69 -16.56
CA SER A 103 0.12 6.27 -17.80
C SER A 103 -1.05 7.23 -17.57
N PHE A 104 -1.57 7.31 -16.36
CA PHE A 104 -2.62 8.24 -15.94
C PHE A 104 -2.08 9.55 -15.35
N GLY A 105 -0.77 9.81 -15.45
CA GLY A 105 -0.12 11.03 -14.97
C GLY A 105 0.31 11.00 -13.50
N ALA A 106 0.01 9.95 -12.75
CA ALA A 106 0.50 9.83 -11.37
C ALA A 106 2.02 9.61 -11.36
N ASN A 107 2.72 10.37 -10.49
CA ASN A 107 4.14 10.20 -10.20
C ASN A 107 4.34 10.25 -8.70
N ILE A 108 4.79 9.14 -8.12
CA ILE A 108 4.97 8.96 -6.68
C ILE A 108 6.47 8.79 -6.41
N LEU A 109 7.03 9.68 -5.59
CA LEU A 109 8.40 9.59 -5.11
C LEU A 109 8.41 9.13 -3.66
N THR A 110 9.29 8.19 -3.34
CA THR A 110 9.48 7.66 -1.98
C THR A 110 10.92 7.86 -1.54
N SER A 111 11.12 8.56 -0.42
CA SER A 111 12.42 8.70 0.23
C SER A 111 12.50 7.79 1.45
N ARG A 112 13.70 7.29 1.75
CA ARG A 112 13.98 6.40 2.87
C ARG A 112 15.19 6.87 3.66
N ASN A 113 15.27 6.47 4.93
CA ASN A 113 16.48 6.64 5.73
C ASN A 113 17.44 5.45 5.51
N GLU A 114 18.61 5.49 6.15
CA GLU A 114 19.63 4.44 6.08
C GLU A 114 19.15 3.08 6.60
N MET A 115 18.12 3.05 7.43
CA MET A 115 17.47 1.83 7.94
C MET A 115 16.41 1.28 6.98
N GLY A 116 16.21 1.90 5.80
CA GLY A 116 15.22 1.49 4.80
C GLY A 116 13.78 1.95 5.10
N GLN A 117 13.55 2.69 6.19
CA GLN A 117 12.22 3.18 6.57
C GLN A 117 11.82 4.36 5.70
N THR A 118 10.58 4.42 5.27
CA THR A 118 10.04 5.49 4.43
C THR A 118 9.92 6.80 5.22
N THR A 119 10.71 7.82 4.87
CA THR A 119 10.69 9.14 5.51
C THR A 119 9.82 10.15 4.78
N GLN A 120 9.60 9.95 3.48
CA GLN A 120 8.72 10.82 2.70
C GLN A 120 8.05 10.05 1.56
N VAL A 121 6.79 10.37 1.31
CA VAL A 121 6.07 10.04 0.07
C VAL A 121 5.56 11.35 -0.53
N ALA A 122 5.87 11.60 -1.79
CA ALA A 122 5.37 12.75 -2.54
C ALA A 122 4.62 12.25 -3.78
N ALA A 123 3.34 12.56 -3.89
CA ALA A 123 2.49 12.20 -5.01
C ALA A 123 2.18 13.45 -5.83
N TYR A 124 2.49 13.38 -7.11
CA TYR A 124 2.22 14.41 -8.12
C TYR A 124 1.13 13.90 -9.05
N LEU A 125 0.17 14.74 -9.36
CA LEU A 125 -0.80 14.52 -10.42
C LEU A 125 -0.74 15.73 -11.36
N ASP A 126 -0.28 15.48 -12.58
CA ASP A 126 -0.03 16.50 -13.61
C ASP A 126 0.85 17.67 -13.10
N LYS A 127 0.38 18.90 -13.23
CA LYS A 127 1.09 20.14 -12.83
C LYS A 127 0.68 20.68 -11.47
N GLU A 128 -0.14 19.95 -10.74
CA GLU A 128 -0.64 20.40 -9.43
C GLU A 128 0.46 20.33 -8.35
N LYS A 129 0.21 21.05 -7.24
CA LYS A 129 1.07 21.00 -6.07
C LYS A 129 1.07 19.56 -5.52
N PRO A 130 2.24 18.97 -5.26
CA PRO A 130 2.29 17.60 -4.78
C PRO A 130 1.62 17.45 -3.42
N TRP A 131 0.91 16.33 -3.27
CA TRP A 131 0.56 15.85 -1.94
C TRP A 131 1.80 15.20 -1.33
N VAL A 132 2.18 15.62 -0.12
CA VAL A 132 3.38 15.13 0.57
C VAL A 132 3.01 14.61 1.94
N SER A 133 3.55 13.45 2.30
CA SER A 133 3.55 12.89 3.64
C SER A 133 4.99 12.68 4.11
N ARG A 134 5.32 13.17 5.31
CA ARG A 134 6.63 12.95 5.96
C ARG A 134 6.44 12.14 7.22
N MET A 135 7.32 11.18 7.46
CA MET A 135 7.28 10.25 8.57
C MET A 135 8.56 10.34 9.39
N GLU A 136 8.41 10.28 10.72
CA GLU A 136 9.49 10.22 11.69
C GLU A 136 9.37 8.94 12.52
N TYR A 137 10.51 8.43 12.99
CA TYR A 137 10.61 7.17 13.68
C TYR A 137 11.45 7.30 14.95
N ASN A 138 11.11 6.52 15.98
CA ASN A 138 11.96 6.39 17.15
C ASN A 138 13.14 5.43 16.88
N ALA A 139 14.04 5.30 17.86
CA ALA A 139 15.20 4.42 17.77
C ALA A 139 14.86 2.91 17.61
N LEU A 140 13.63 2.50 17.94
CA LEU A 140 13.13 1.14 17.76
C LEU A 140 12.50 0.92 16.38
N GLY A 141 12.48 1.96 15.53
CA GLY A 141 11.92 1.88 14.19
C GLY A 141 10.41 2.06 14.10
N GLN A 142 9.76 2.47 15.18
CA GLN A 142 8.33 2.71 15.21
C GLN A 142 8.02 4.14 14.76
N GLU A 143 7.02 4.32 13.92
CA GLU A 143 6.57 5.62 13.44
C GLU A 143 6.02 6.44 14.60
N THR A 144 6.64 7.60 14.88
CA THR A 144 6.21 8.50 15.96
C THR A 144 5.39 9.68 15.45
N GLN A 145 5.65 10.08 14.19
CA GLN A 145 4.92 11.19 13.58
C GLN A 145 4.75 11.01 12.09
N ARG A 146 3.61 11.47 11.58
CA ARG A 146 3.34 11.63 10.16
C ARG A 146 2.70 12.98 9.90
N LEU A 147 3.38 13.81 9.12
CA LEU A 147 2.89 15.12 8.71
C LEU A 147 2.46 15.09 7.25
N PHE A 148 1.25 15.54 6.98
CA PHE A 148 0.67 15.67 5.64
C PHE A 148 0.76 17.11 5.12
N SER A 149 0.76 17.29 3.79
CA SER A 149 0.87 18.60 3.12
C SER A 149 -0.27 19.58 3.42
N ASN A 150 -1.38 19.11 3.96
CA ASN A 150 -2.53 19.92 4.42
C ASN A 150 -2.44 20.31 5.91
N ASN A 151 -1.25 20.23 6.51
CA ASN A 151 -0.96 20.48 7.93
C ASN A 151 -1.65 19.52 8.92
N ILE A 152 -2.21 18.42 8.45
CA ILE A 152 -2.66 17.35 9.35
C ILE A 152 -1.44 16.58 9.83
N CYS A 153 -1.37 16.37 11.13
CA CYS A 153 -0.34 15.58 11.81
C CYS A 153 -0.99 14.38 12.50
N SER A 154 -0.39 13.22 12.34
CA SER A 154 -0.70 12.00 13.10
C SER A 154 0.51 11.70 13.97
N ALA A 155 0.34 11.60 15.29
CA ALA A 155 1.41 11.35 16.25
C ALA A 155 1.11 10.13 17.12
N TRP A 156 2.12 9.33 17.39
CA TRP A 156 2.03 8.08 18.14
C TRP A 156 3.03 8.05 19.30
N ASP A 157 2.59 7.51 20.44
CA ASP A 157 3.46 7.13 21.55
C ASP A 157 3.34 5.64 21.83
N TYR A 158 4.43 5.07 22.33
CA TYR A 158 4.57 3.64 22.59
C TYR A 158 5.08 3.38 24.00
N ASP A 159 4.67 2.29 24.60
CA ASP A 159 5.24 1.82 25.86
C ASP A 159 6.62 1.15 25.63
N LYS A 160 7.27 0.74 26.73
CA LYS A 160 8.57 0.08 26.69
C LYS A 160 8.56 -1.28 25.96
N ALA A 161 7.40 -1.89 25.81
CA ALA A 161 7.20 -3.14 25.07
C ALA A 161 6.88 -2.90 23.58
N GLY A 162 6.84 -1.65 23.12
CA GLY A 162 6.57 -1.27 21.75
C GLY A 162 5.09 -1.24 21.38
N ARG A 163 4.18 -1.30 22.36
CA ARG A 163 2.73 -1.25 22.11
C ARG A 163 2.28 0.21 22.05
N PRO A 164 1.38 0.59 21.11
CA PRO A 164 0.85 1.95 21.10
C PRO A 164 0.05 2.23 22.37
N ILE A 165 0.34 3.37 23.02
CA ILE A 165 -0.41 3.83 24.18
C ILE A 165 -1.21 5.10 23.86
N PHE A 166 -0.82 5.80 22.81
CA PHE A 166 -1.43 7.04 22.40
C PHE A 166 -1.33 7.25 20.90
N HIS A 167 -2.39 7.80 20.31
CA HIS A 167 -2.42 8.27 18.92
C HIS A 167 -3.25 9.54 18.84
N GLU A 168 -2.69 10.57 18.26
CA GLU A 168 -3.40 11.83 18.04
C GLU A 168 -3.37 12.23 16.57
N VAL A 169 -4.50 12.70 16.07
CA VAL A 169 -4.60 13.39 14.78
C VAL A 169 -4.96 14.84 15.09
N SER A 170 -4.14 15.76 14.61
CA SER A 170 -4.29 17.20 14.86
C SER A 170 -4.07 17.99 13.56
N ASN A 171 -4.66 19.20 13.51
CA ASN A 171 -4.35 20.18 12.48
C ASN A 171 -3.30 21.13 13.04
N GLN A 172 -2.12 21.17 12.45
CA GLN A 172 -1.05 22.08 12.83
C GLN A 172 -1.24 23.41 12.07
N ARG A 173 -1.72 24.41 12.76
CA ARG A 173 -1.81 25.76 12.20
C ARG A 173 -0.42 26.34 12.01
N SER A 174 -0.19 27.03 10.88
CA SER A 174 1.09 27.70 10.67
C SER A 174 1.28 28.83 11.69
N LYS A 175 2.56 29.13 12.03
CA LYS A 175 2.88 30.28 12.89
C LYS A 175 2.32 31.61 12.36
N ALA A 176 2.09 31.72 11.05
CA ALA A 176 1.50 32.89 10.42
C ALA A 176 0.01 33.07 10.77
N ASP A 177 -0.75 31.97 10.88
CA ASP A 177 -2.17 32.04 11.27
C ASP A 177 -2.34 32.36 12.75
N ALA A 178 -1.38 31.99 13.59
CA ALA A 178 -1.37 32.32 15.03
C ALA A 178 -1.07 33.81 15.30
N ALA A 179 -0.32 34.48 14.44
CA ALA A 179 0.04 35.89 14.58
C ALA A 179 -1.15 36.85 14.33
N HIS A 180 -2.23 36.41 13.67
CA HIS A 180 -3.44 37.21 13.43
C HIS A 180 -4.43 37.19 14.61
N GLN A 181 -4.24 36.32 15.61
CA GLN A 181 -5.05 36.31 16.84
C GLN A 181 -4.21 36.80 18.01
N GLY A 182 -3.74 38.08 17.93
CA GLY A 182 -2.95 38.70 18.97
C GLY A 182 -3.46 38.33 20.36
N ILE A 183 -2.57 37.82 21.18
CA ILE A 183 -2.43 38.02 22.65
C ILE A 183 -1.61 36.84 23.21
N PHE A 184 -0.50 37.20 23.88
CA PHE A 184 0.37 36.44 24.77
C PHE A 184 1.40 35.48 24.20
N GLY A 185 2.62 35.83 24.51
CA GLY A 185 3.91 35.25 24.32
C GLY A 185 4.06 33.73 24.44
N ASN A 186 5.11 33.23 23.76
CA ASN A 186 5.67 31.87 23.82
C ASN A 186 4.66 30.72 23.58
N VAL A 187 4.00 30.71 22.44
CA VAL A 187 3.18 29.56 22.04
C VAL A 187 3.92 28.73 21.03
N VAL A 188 4.43 27.59 21.49
CA VAL A 188 4.68 26.42 20.66
C VAL A 188 3.38 26.17 19.89
N GLY A 189 3.46 26.12 18.54
CA GLY A 189 2.34 26.16 17.61
C GLY A 189 1.06 25.48 18.09
N TRP A 190 -0.06 26.18 17.96
CA TRP A 190 -1.39 25.67 18.32
C TRP A 190 -1.76 24.53 17.39
N SER A 191 -2.03 23.34 17.96
CA SER A 191 -2.61 22.22 17.25
C SER A 191 -4.06 22.04 17.66
N ASP A 192 -5.00 22.06 16.71
CA ASP A 192 -6.38 21.64 16.98
C ASP A 192 -6.42 20.11 16.91
N THR A 193 -6.59 19.47 18.06
CA THR A 193 -6.79 18.01 18.12
C THR A 193 -8.11 17.66 17.45
N LEU A 194 -8.05 16.88 16.38
CA LEU A 194 -9.23 16.37 15.66
C LEU A 194 -9.71 15.05 16.25
N ARG A 195 -8.77 14.19 16.61
CA ARG A 195 -9.04 12.86 17.15
C ARG A 195 -7.90 12.42 18.05
N ARG A 196 -8.25 11.81 19.17
CA ARG A 196 -7.29 11.26 20.13
C ARG A 196 -7.72 9.87 20.56
N HIS A 197 -6.79 8.92 20.52
CA HIS A 197 -6.95 7.55 20.96
C HIS A 197 -5.99 7.28 22.11
N ARG A 198 -6.48 6.63 23.15
CA ARG A 198 -5.66 6.11 24.26
C ARG A 198 -5.90 4.62 24.38
N TYR A 199 -4.83 3.86 24.57
CA TYR A 199 -4.84 2.41 24.67
C TYR A 199 -4.24 1.99 26.00
N GLU A 200 -4.91 1.12 26.72
CA GLU A 200 -4.39 0.47 27.93
C GLU A 200 -4.25 -1.04 27.68
N TRP A 201 -3.11 -1.59 28.07
CA TRP A 201 -2.77 -2.99 27.85
C TRP A 201 -2.63 -3.71 29.18
N ASP A 202 -3.07 -4.96 29.28
CA ASP A 202 -2.82 -5.82 30.43
C ASP A 202 -1.42 -6.45 30.39
N VAL A 203 -1.09 -7.20 31.44
CA VAL A 203 0.21 -7.89 31.57
C VAL A 203 0.39 -9.03 30.55
N ASN A 204 -0.70 -9.51 29.93
CA ASN A 204 -0.70 -10.57 28.93
C ASN A 204 -0.69 -10.03 27.50
N TYR A 205 -0.41 -8.73 27.31
CA TYR A 205 -0.40 -8.04 26.01
C TYR A 205 -1.79 -7.98 25.34
N GLN A 206 -2.88 -8.09 26.11
CA GLN A 206 -4.25 -7.91 25.60
C GLN A 206 -4.70 -6.48 25.82
N LEU A 207 -5.44 -5.92 24.86
CA LEU A 207 -6.02 -4.58 24.99
C LEU A 207 -7.07 -4.58 26.09
N LYS A 208 -6.82 -3.85 27.16
CA LYS A 208 -7.70 -3.74 28.34
C LYS A 208 -8.74 -2.66 28.17
N GLU A 209 -8.33 -1.50 27.65
CA GLU A 209 -9.20 -0.34 27.46
C GLU A 209 -8.80 0.44 26.22
N TYR A 210 -9.80 1.01 25.56
CA TYR A 210 -9.64 1.90 24.43
C TYR A 210 -10.55 3.12 24.61
N ILE A 211 -9.96 4.31 24.61
CA ILE A 211 -10.68 5.57 24.75
C ILE A 211 -10.50 6.38 23.46
N LEU A 212 -11.60 6.78 22.85
CA LEU A 212 -11.64 7.67 21.69
C LEU A 212 -12.22 9.02 22.10
N SER A 213 -11.46 10.09 21.91
CA SER A 213 -11.92 11.49 22.04
C SER A 213 -11.88 12.16 20.67
N VAL A 214 -12.98 12.81 20.26
CA VAL A 214 -13.13 13.54 19.02
C VAL A 214 -13.50 14.99 19.32
N SER A 215 -12.83 15.95 18.69
CA SER A 215 -13.19 17.35 18.81
C SER A 215 -14.29 17.69 17.81
N TYR A 216 -15.44 18.16 18.30
CA TYR A 216 -16.61 18.57 17.51
C TYR A 216 -16.58 20.05 17.10
N THR A 217 -15.46 20.74 17.18
CA THR A 217 -15.38 22.19 16.93
C THR A 217 -15.82 22.62 15.51
N HIS A 218 -15.89 21.70 14.55
CA HIS A 218 -16.35 21.99 13.19
C HIS A 218 -17.84 21.72 12.90
N LEU A 219 -18.56 20.98 13.77
CA LEU A 219 -19.99 20.70 13.55
C LEU A 219 -20.92 21.83 13.99
N ARG A 220 -20.49 22.69 14.92
CA ARG A 220 -21.32 23.83 15.40
C ARG A 220 -21.50 24.97 14.39
N ALA A 221 -20.63 25.09 13.40
CA ALA A 221 -20.75 26.16 12.37
C ALA A 221 -21.87 25.90 11.34
N HIS A 222 -22.29 24.64 11.16
CA HIS A 222 -23.36 24.29 10.22
C HIS A 222 -24.76 24.22 10.85
N GLU A 223 -24.87 24.00 12.16
CA GLU A 223 -26.17 23.94 12.83
C GLU A 223 -26.76 25.33 13.14
N THR A 224 -25.91 26.36 13.27
CA THR A 224 -26.42 27.76 13.49
C THR A 224 -26.91 28.44 12.24
N ALA A 225 -26.63 27.94 11.05
CA ALA A 225 -27.13 28.49 9.77
C ALA A 225 -28.48 27.90 9.33
N ALA A 226 -28.99 26.87 10.01
CA ALA A 226 -30.27 26.22 9.66
C ALA A 226 -31.45 26.65 10.55
N ASN A 227 -31.25 27.57 11.52
CA ASN A 227 -32.26 28.02 12.46
C ASN A 227 -32.40 29.57 12.51
N LEU A 228 -32.21 30.24 11.36
CA LEU A 228 -32.62 31.65 11.16
C LEU A 228 -33.49 31.80 9.92
#